data_8d8b1497235af0a4849f0b56480d5df1
#
_entry.id   8d8b1497235af0a4849f0b56480d5df1
#
_cell.length_a   1.000
_cell.length_b   1.000
_cell.length_c   1.000
_cell.angle_alpha   90.00
_cell.angle_beta   90.00
_cell.angle_gamma   90.00
#
_symmetry.space_group_name_H-M   'P 1'
#
loop_
_entity.id
_entity.type
_entity.pdbx_description
1 polymer ?
#
loop_
_entity_poly.entity_id
_entity_poly.type
_entity_poly.pdbx_seq_one_letter_code
_entity_poly.pdbx_strand_id
1 'polypeptide(L)'
;MNQSKKAIANKSDKELATRIKDQSVIWFSLDTPKPGELGLVENLLIDRAFSPTPTEANEISEIVDITPTVPHNVLNALAAAALCLSIGISYESIKAGLQNFSTDHHRMEVVLNKNEITWVDDSKATNPHAAIASLQSYFNVIWIAGGLAKGASMDELAIRTAERIKSVILIGQDREIIRSEER
;
A
#
# COMPACT_ATOMS: atom_id res chain seq x y z
N MET A 1 -9.87 -25.79 21.99
CA MET A 1 -10.37 -24.40 21.96
C MET A 1 -10.55 -24.01 20.52
N ASN A 2 -11.79 -23.79 20.06
CA ASN A 2 -12.05 -23.29 18.70
C ASN A 2 -11.56 -21.83 18.63
N GLN A 3 -10.42 -21.61 17.99
CA GLN A 3 -10.02 -20.26 17.63
C GLN A 3 -11.00 -19.78 16.56
N SER A 4 -11.88 -18.88 16.94
CA SER A 4 -12.75 -18.15 16.02
C SER A 4 -11.84 -17.45 15.00
N LYS A 5 -11.92 -17.86 13.74
CA LYS A 5 -11.16 -17.26 12.66
C LYS A 5 -11.69 -15.84 12.48
N LYS A 6 -10.93 -14.84 12.89
CA LYS A 6 -11.24 -13.42 12.61
C LYS A 6 -10.81 -13.11 11.18
N ALA A 7 -11.67 -12.47 10.42
CA ALA A 7 -11.31 -11.92 9.11
C ALA A 7 -10.57 -10.59 9.30
N ILE A 8 -9.58 -10.32 8.47
CA ILE A 8 -8.83 -9.06 8.45
C ILE A 8 -9.00 -8.45 7.07
N ALA A 9 -9.42 -7.17 6.98
CA ALA A 9 -9.77 -6.54 5.73
C ALA A 9 -9.34 -5.08 5.64
N ASN A 10 -9.00 -4.64 4.43
CA ASN A 10 -8.68 -3.24 4.13
C ASN A 10 -9.97 -2.41 4.05
N LYS A 11 -10.09 -1.44 4.94
CA LYS A 11 -11.25 -0.55 5.02
C LYS A 11 -11.32 0.44 3.84
N SER A 12 -10.18 0.72 3.22
CA SER A 12 -10.11 1.61 2.05
C SER A 12 -10.65 0.94 0.78
N ASP A 13 -10.82 -0.38 0.77
CA ASP A 13 -11.50 -1.11 -0.29
C ASP A 13 -13.01 -0.98 -0.11
N LYS A 14 -13.61 -0.07 -0.89
CA LYS A 14 -15.04 0.25 -0.81
C LYS A 14 -15.93 -0.95 -1.14
N GLU A 15 -15.47 -1.84 -2.01
CA GLU A 15 -16.23 -3.04 -2.39
C GLU A 15 -16.26 -4.03 -1.23
N LEU A 16 -15.12 -4.31 -0.59
CA LEU A 16 -15.05 -5.13 0.61
C LEU A 16 -15.86 -4.51 1.75
N ALA A 17 -15.72 -3.20 2.00
CA ALA A 17 -16.42 -2.51 3.07
C ALA A 17 -17.96 -2.56 2.92
N THR A 18 -18.48 -2.60 1.69
CA THR A 18 -19.93 -2.73 1.44
C THR A 18 -20.46 -4.16 1.53
N ARG A 19 -19.62 -5.14 1.17
CA ARG A 19 -19.99 -6.57 1.16
C ARG A 19 -19.90 -7.24 2.51
N ILE A 20 -18.93 -6.84 3.31
CA ILE A 20 -18.69 -7.44 4.64
C ILE A 20 -19.57 -6.73 5.67
N LYS A 21 -20.58 -7.44 6.16
CA LYS A 21 -21.49 -6.97 7.23
C LYS A 21 -21.17 -7.61 8.57
N ASP A 22 -20.16 -8.46 8.64
CA ASP A 22 -19.77 -9.17 9.85
C ASP A 22 -19.02 -8.24 10.81
N GLN A 23 -19.48 -8.16 12.05
CA GLN A 23 -18.85 -7.36 13.10
C GLN A 23 -17.57 -7.97 13.68
N SER A 24 -17.24 -9.22 13.31
CA SER A 24 -16.03 -9.91 13.74
C SER A 24 -14.80 -9.57 12.90
N VAL A 25 -14.95 -8.72 11.88
CA VAL A 25 -13.85 -8.31 10.99
C VAL A 25 -12.97 -7.28 11.67
N ILE A 26 -11.67 -7.51 11.61
CA ILE A 26 -10.65 -6.54 12.00
C ILE A 26 -10.31 -5.72 10.76
N TRP A 27 -10.58 -4.43 10.82
CA TRP A 27 -10.31 -3.51 9.74
C TRP A 27 -8.95 -2.85 9.90
N PHE A 28 -8.28 -2.57 8.80
CA PHE A 28 -7.11 -1.70 8.78
C PHE A 28 -7.22 -0.65 7.67
N SER A 29 -6.68 0.54 7.91
CA SER A 29 -6.62 1.65 6.95
C SER A 29 -5.50 2.61 7.30
N LEU A 30 -5.28 3.64 6.47
CA LEU A 30 -4.37 4.74 6.79
C LEU A 30 -5.02 5.81 7.68
N ASP A 31 -6.30 5.68 8.01
CA ASP A 31 -7.00 6.61 8.89
C ASP A 31 -6.71 6.29 10.37
N THR A 32 -7.06 7.24 11.24
CA THR A 32 -7.03 7.01 12.70
C THR A 32 -7.95 5.86 13.08
N PRO A 33 -7.44 4.81 13.77
CA PRO A 33 -8.19 3.60 14.04
C PRO A 33 -9.25 3.82 15.12
N LYS A 34 -10.45 3.28 14.89
CA LYS A 34 -11.49 3.12 15.92
C LYS A 34 -11.23 1.83 16.73
N PRO A 35 -11.89 1.63 17.87
CA PRO A 35 -11.87 0.33 18.57
C PRO A 35 -12.20 -0.81 17.60
N GLY A 36 -11.36 -1.85 17.58
CA GLY A 36 -11.49 -2.98 16.64
C GLY A 36 -10.76 -2.80 15.31
N GLU A 37 -9.99 -1.73 15.15
CA GLU A 37 -9.26 -1.40 13.91
C GLU A 37 -7.75 -1.25 14.14
N LEU A 38 -6.97 -1.38 13.06
CA LEU A 38 -5.59 -0.92 13.00
C LEU A 38 -5.52 0.30 12.05
N GLY A 39 -4.61 1.23 12.31
CA GLY A 39 -4.47 2.41 11.46
C GLY A 39 -3.28 3.28 11.83
N LEU A 40 -3.35 4.56 11.42
CA LEU A 40 -2.30 5.54 11.69
C LEU A 40 -2.78 6.62 12.64
N VAL A 41 -1.87 7.02 13.54
CA VAL A 41 -1.98 8.25 14.31
C VAL A 41 -0.66 9.00 14.11
N GLU A 42 -0.71 10.11 13.40
CA GLU A 42 0.48 10.84 12.97
C GLU A 42 1.45 9.94 12.16
N ASN A 43 2.60 9.61 12.74
CA ASN A 43 3.63 8.76 12.15
C ASN A 43 3.67 7.34 12.76
N LEU A 44 2.69 6.96 13.57
CA LEU A 44 2.66 5.69 14.29
C LEU A 44 1.63 4.73 13.69
N LEU A 45 2.02 3.48 13.51
CA LEU A 45 1.10 2.37 13.27
C LEU A 45 0.51 1.95 14.61
N ILE A 46 -0.80 1.99 14.72
CA ILE A 46 -1.54 1.76 15.97
C ILE A 46 -2.51 0.59 15.83
N ASP A 47 -2.50 -0.26 16.86
CA ASP A 47 -3.49 -1.31 17.07
C ASP A 47 -4.52 -0.89 18.13
N ARG A 48 -5.80 -1.06 17.79
CA ARG A 48 -6.95 -0.97 18.71
C ARG A 48 -7.89 -2.16 18.56
N ALA A 49 -7.42 -3.25 17.94
CA ALA A 49 -8.23 -4.43 17.67
C ALA A 49 -7.83 -5.63 18.54
N PHE A 50 -6.56 -5.74 18.91
CA PHE A 50 -6.02 -6.88 19.66
C PHE A 50 -5.68 -6.52 21.12
N SER A 51 -5.81 -5.24 21.50
CA SER A 51 -5.65 -4.82 22.88
C SER A 51 -6.68 -5.53 23.77
N PRO A 52 -6.27 -6.03 24.95
CA PRO A 52 -7.19 -6.58 25.95
C PRO A 52 -8.23 -5.56 26.42
N THR A 53 -7.90 -4.28 26.38
CA THR A 53 -8.74 -3.17 26.81
C THR A 53 -9.20 -2.36 25.60
N PRO A 54 -10.51 -2.28 25.30
CA PRO A 54 -11.01 -1.61 24.09
C PRO A 54 -10.64 -0.10 23.98
N THR A 55 -10.30 0.53 25.10
CA THR A 55 -9.89 1.94 25.16
C THR A 55 -8.40 2.16 24.93
N GLU A 56 -7.60 1.12 25.04
CA GLU A 56 -6.15 1.19 24.83
C GLU A 56 -5.80 1.19 23.34
N ALA A 57 -4.76 1.93 23.04
CA ALA A 57 -4.12 1.96 21.73
C ALA A 57 -2.66 1.53 21.93
N ASN A 58 -2.23 0.52 21.20
CA ASN A 58 -0.85 0.04 21.28
C ASN A 58 -0.09 0.44 20.04
N GLU A 59 1.11 0.97 20.23
CA GLU A 59 2.04 1.22 19.15
C GLU A 59 2.54 -0.11 18.57
N ILE A 60 2.50 -0.23 17.26
CA ILE A 60 3.07 -1.36 16.52
C ILE A 60 4.49 -1.00 16.06
N SER A 61 4.62 0.15 15.36
CA SER A 61 5.87 0.62 14.75
C SER A 61 5.71 2.07 14.31
N GLU A 62 6.79 2.68 13.87
CA GLU A 62 6.75 3.98 13.21
C GLU A 62 6.70 3.83 11.67
N ILE A 63 6.15 4.81 10.98
CA ILE A 63 6.13 4.85 9.50
C ILE A 63 7.54 4.76 8.91
N VAL A 64 8.54 5.36 9.59
CA VAL A 64 9.94 5.35 9.15
C VAL A 64 10.56 3.95 9.15
N ASP A 65 10.00 3.02 9.90
CA ASP A 65 10.44 1.62 9.94
C ASP A 65 10.05 0.85 8.66
N ILE A 66 9.23 1.47 7.78
CA ILE A 66 8.70 0.82 6.56
C ILE A 66 9.42 1.37 5.34
N THR A 67 10.14 0.53 4.62
CA THR A 67 10.90 0.92 3.43
C THR A 67 10.42 0.20 2.17
N PRO A 68 10.11 0.93 1.06
CA PRO A 68 9.93 2.37 0.99
C PRO A 68 8.67 2.85 1.74
N THR A 69 8.74 4.05 2.32
CA THR A 69 7.63 4.65 3.07
C THR A 69 6.60 5.25 2.12
N VAL A 70 5.79 4.38 1.52
CA VAL A 70 4.74 4.75 0.58
C VAL A 70 3.39 4.19 1.05
N PRO A 71 2.25 4.82 0.73
CA PRO A 71 0.95 4.49 1.30
C PRO A 71 0.58 3.01 1.21
N HIS A 72 0.80 2.37 0.08
CA HIS A 72 0.48 0.96 -0.09
C HIS A 72 1.37 0.02 0.72
N ASN A 73 2.65 0.37 0.97
CA ASN A 73 3.52 -0.42 1.84
C ASN A 73 3.12 -0.27 3.31
N VAL A 74 2.68 0.91 3.72
CA VAL A 74 2.14 1.12 5.07
C VAL A 74 0.87 0.28 5.27
N LEU A 75 -0.02 0.22 4.27
CA LEU A 75 -1.18 -0.69 4.29
C LEU A 75 -0.77 -2.16 4.38
N ASN A 76 0.25 -2.57 3.63
CA ASN A 76 0.78 -3.93 3.70
C ASN A 76 1.37 -4.25 5.09
N ALA A 77 2.08 -3.30 5.71
CA ALA A 77 2.61 -3.44 7.06
C ALA A 77 1.50 -3.58 8.10
N LEU A 78 0.42 -2.78 8.00
CA LEU A 78 -0.76 -2.90 8.87
C LEU A 78 -1.45 -4.26 8.70
N ALA A 79 -1.59 -4.75 7.47
CA ALA A 79 -2.14 -6.07 7.19
C ALA A 79 -1.28 -7.18 7.79
N ALA A 80 0.03 -7.13 7.60
CA ALA A 80 0.99 -8.09 8.15
C ALA A 80 0.96 -8.07 9.68
N ALA A 81 0.96 -6.88 10.29
CA ALA A 81 0.85 -6.72 11.73
C ALA A 81 -0.45 -7.33 12.28
N ALA A 82 -1.59 -7.06 11.64
CA ALA A 82 -2.87 -7.63 12.05
C ALA A 82 -2.88 -9.17 11.99
N LEU A 83 -2.27 -9.76 10.93
CA LEU A 83 -2.12 -11.21 10.83
C LEU A 83 -1.23 -11.77 11.94
N CYS A 84 -0.08 -11.15 12.21
CA CYS A 84 0.84 -11.55 13.27
C CYS A 84 0.18 -11.45 14.64
N LEU A 85 -0.50 -10.33 14.95
CA LEU A 85 -1.22 -10.16 16.22
C LEU A 85 -2.34 -11.21 16.39
N SER A 86 -3.00 -11.60 15.28
CA SER A 86 -4.07 -12.60 15.32
C SER A 86 -3.62 -13.99 15.80
N ILE A 87 -2.34 -14.27 15.69
CA ILE A 87 -1.71 -15.53 16.15
C ILE A 87 -0.82 -15.34 17.38
N GLY A 88 -0.85 -14.16 18.01
CA GLY A 88 -0.19 -13.88 19.28
C GLY A 88 1.29 -13.51 19.18
N ILE A 89 1.75 -13.03 18.03
CA ILE A 89 3.12 -12.45 17.89
C ILE A 89 3.18 -11.13 18.65
N SER A 90 4.27 -10.88 19.36
CA SER A 90 4.44 -9.65 20.16
C SER A 90 4.70 -8.41 19.28
N TYR A 91 4.37 -7.23 19.80
CA TYR A 91 4.62 -5.95 19.12
C TYR A 91 6.11 -5.74 18.81
N GLU A 92 6.99 -6.11 19.75
CA GLU A 92 8.45 -5.99 19.58
C GLU A 92 8.93 -6.85 18.39
N SER A 93 8.41 -8.08 18.28
CA SER A 93 8.76 -8.97 17.17
C SER A 93 8.24 -8.45 15.82
N ILE A 94 7.04 -7.87 15.82
CA ILE A 94 6.46 -7.26 14.63
C ILE A 94 7.28 -6.04 14.21
N LYS A 95 7.60 -5.13 15.14
CA LYS A 95 8.43 -3.95 14.89
C LYS A 95 9.80 -4.36 14.32
N ALA A 96 10.46 -5.32 14.95
CA ALA A 96 11.74 -5.84 14.44
C ALA A 96 11.61 -6.45 13.04
N GLY A 97 10.51 -7.14 12.74
CA GLY A 97 10.23 -7.68 11.42
C GLY A 97 10.06 -6.58 10.37
N LEU A 98 9.33 -5.51 10.69
CA LEU A 98 9.12 -4.38 9.79
C LEU A 98 10.43 -3.61 9.52
N GLN A 99 11.24 -3.38 10.55
CA GLN A 99 12.56 -2.71 10.43
C GLN A 99 13.56 -3.48 9.57
N ASN A 100 13.50 -4.81 9.60
CA ASN A 100 14.40 -5.67 8.82
C ASN A 100 13.83 -6.07 7.45
N PHE A 101 12.58 -5.69 7.15
CA PHE A 101 11.96 -6.01 5.87
C PHE A 101 12.45 -5.04 4.78
N SER A 102 12.84 -5.62 3.65
CA SER A 102 13.07 -4.87 2.41
C SER A 102 12.21 -5.46 1.29
N THR A 103 11.69 -4.60 0.43
CA THR A 103 10.98 -5.07 -0.78
C THR A 103 11.95 -5.77 -1.72
N ASP A 104 11.43 -6.71 -2.51
CA ASP A 104 12.19 -7.30 -3.61
C ASP A 104 12.64 -6.23 -4.61
N HIS A 105 13.68 -6.55 -5.39
CA HIS A 105 14.11 -5.74 -6.53
C HIS A 105 12.93 -5.42 -7.46
N HIS A 106 12.99 -4.26 -8.08
CA HIS A 106 12.00 -3.77 -9.04
C HIS A 106 10.61 -3.46 -8.43
N ARG A 107 10.53 -3.24 -7.11
CA ARG A 107 9.32 -2.80 -6.40
C ARG A 107 9.59 -1.48 -5.70
N MET A 108 9.27 -0.38 -6.39
CA MET A 108 9.53 0.97 -5.90
C MET A 108 11.00 1.16 -5.47
N GLU A 109 11.91 0.45 -6.13
CA GLU A 109 13.34 0.48 -5.82
C GLU A 109 13.96 1.79 -6.28
N VAL A 110 14.52 2.55 -5.35
CA VAL A 110 15.28 3.75 -5.70
C VAL A 110 16.65 3.32 -6.24
N VAL A 111 16.82 3.40 -7.55
CA VAL A 111 18.06 2.95 -8.23
C VAL A 111 19.09 4.07 -8.35
N LEU A 112 18.66 5.35 -8.32
CA LEU A 112 19.56 6.49 -8.40
C LEU A 112 18.92 7.75 -7.83
N ASN A 113 19.70 8.53 -7.09
CA ASN A 113 19.40 9.91 -6.73
C ASN A 113 20.49 10.81 -7.31
N LYS A 114 20.15 11.67 -8.28
CA LYS A 114 21.10 12.57 -8.93
C LYS A 114 20.42 13.85 -9.40
N ASN A 115 21.03 15.00 -9.12
CA ASN A 115 20.56 16.32 -9.56
C ASN A 115 19.08 16.56 -9.15
N GLU A 116 18.72 16.27 -7.92
CA GLU A 116 17.35 16.39 -7.37
C GLU A 116 16.32 15.51 -8.08
N ILE A 117 16.75 14.55 -8.89
CA ILE A 117 15.90 13.56 -9.54
C ILE A 117 16.09 12.21 -8.85
N THR A 118 14.99 11.63 -8.39
CA THR A 118 14.93 10.26 -7.88
C THR A 118 14.49 9.33 -9.00
N TRP A 119 15.32 8.35 -9.32
CA TRP A 119 15.01 7.30 -10.28
C TRP A 119 14.51 6.07 -9.54
N VAL A 120 13.32 5.62 -9.90
CA VAL A 120 12.65 4.51 -9.24
C VAL A 120 12.36 3.42 -10.26
N ASP A 121 12.79 2.21 -9.97
CA ASP A 121 12.42 1.02 -10.72
C ASP A 121 11.23 0.32 -10.04
N ASP A 122 10.12 0.30 -10.74
CA ASP A 122 8.90 -0.38 -10.33
C ASP A 122 8.37 -1.28 -11.47
N SER A 123 9.27 -1.91 -12.19
CA SER A 123 8.92 -2.78 -13.32
C SER A 123 8.10 -4.03 -12.92
N LYS A 124 7.96 -4.30 -11.63
CA LYS A 124 7.01 -5.27 -11.05
C LYS A 124 5.57 -4.78 -11.03
N ALA A 125 5.28 -3.50 -11.24
CA ALA A 125 3.93 -2.96 -11.39
C ALA A 125 3.36 -3.35 -12.77
N THR A 126 3.06 -4.61 -12.96
CA THR A 126 2.67 -5.21 -14.25
C THR A 126 1.17 -5.10 -14.56
N ASN A 127 0.43 -4.29 -13.82
CA ASN A 127 -0.99 -4.02 -14.05
C ASN A 127 -1.33 -2.56 -13.66
N PRO A 128 -2.44 -1.99 -14.18
CA PRO A 128 -2.80 -0.60 -13.93
C PRO A 128 -2.96 -0.25 -12.44
N HIS A 129 -3.53 -1.14 -11.62
CA HIS A 129 -3.73 -0.86 -10.20
C HIS A 129 -2.41 -0.72 -9.44
N ALA A 130 -1.42 -1.57 -9.73
CA ALA A 130 -0.10 -1.45 -9.15
C ALA A 130 0.57 -0.14 -9.60
N ALA A 131 0.53 0.17 -10.90
CA ALA A 131 1.09 1.41 -11.44
C ALA A 131 0.43 2.66 -10.82
N ILE A 132 -0.89 2.68 -10.61
CA ILE A 132 -1.59 3.77 -9.92
C ILE A 132 -1.02 3.99 -8.52
N ALA A 133 -0.87 2.92 -7.74
CA ALA A 133 -0.36 3.01 -6.37
C ALA A 133 1.06 3.62 -6.33
N SER A 134 1.91 3.22 -7.28
CA SER A 134 3.27 3.71 -7.39
C SER A 134 3.32 5.18 -7.83
N LEU A 135 2.59 5.54 -8.88
CA LEU A 135 2.55 6.90 -9.42
C LEU A 135 1.97 7.90 -8.41
N GLN A 136 1.00 7.49 -7.60
CA GLN A 136 0.43 8.31 -6.53
C GLN A 136 1.38 8.57 -5.37
N SER A 137 2.47 7.81 -5.26
CA SER A 137 3.46 7.96 -4.20
C SER A 137 4.43 9.13 -4.41
N TYR A 138 4.47 9.70 -5.61
CA TYR A 138 5.35 10.81 -5.98
C TYR A 138 4.59 11.96 -6.64
N PHE A 139 5.25 13.12 -6.72
CA PHE A 139 4.79 14.29 -7.47
C PHE A 139 5.76 14.60 -8.62
N ASN A 140 5.27 15.27 -9.65
CA ASN A 140 6.06 15.68 -10.82
C ASN A 140 6.76 14.50 -11.52
N VAL A 141 6.05 13.38 -11.67
CA VAL A 141 6.58 12.14 -12.18
C VAL A 141 6.83 12.26 -13.70
N ILE A 142 8.00 11.83 -14.15
CA ILE A 142 8.24 11.48 -15.54
C ILE A 142 8.11 9.95 -15.60
N TRP A 143 7.01 9.50 -16.20
CA TRP A 143 6.69 8.08 -16.21
C TRP A 143 7.22 7.39 -17.47
N ILE A 144 8.14 6.45 -17.30
CA ILE A 144 8.57 5.55 -18.39
C ILE A 144 7.63 4.36 -18.38
N ALA A 145 6.68 4.36 -19.32
CA ALA A 145 5.61 3.37 -19.38
C ALA A 145 5.75 2.45 -20.57
N GLY A 146 5.54 1.14 -20.36
CA GLY A 146 5.61 0.19 -21.46
C GLY A 146 5.34 -1.25 -21.05
N GLY A 147 5.46 -2.13 -22.04
CA GLY A 147 5.23 -3.56 -21.86
C GLY A 147 4.01 -4.05 -22.65
N LEU A 148 3.34 -5.08 -22.14
CA LEU A 148 2.10 -5.66 -22.68
C LEU A 148 0.92 -5.30 -21.77
N ALA A 149 -0.09 -4.62 -22.31
CA ALA A 149 -1.29 -4.23 -21.57
C ALA A 149 -2.18 -5.43 -21.17
N LYS A 150 -2.02 -6.57 -21.83
CA LYS A 150 -2.77 -7.82 -21.56
C LYS A 150 -4.29 -7.64 -21.51
N GLY A 151 -4.81 -6.68 -22.30
CA GLY A 151 -6.24 -6.37 -22.35
C GLY A 151 -6.77 -5.54 -21.17
N ALA A 152 -5.89 -5.01 -20.30
CA ALA A 152 -6.33 -4.11 -19.23
C ALA A 152 -6.60 -2.70 -19.79
N SER A 153 -7.72 -2.07 -19.35
CA SER A 153 -7.97 -0.66 -19.59
C SER A 153 -7.01 0.20 -18.79
N MET A 154 -6.54 1.30 -19.39
CA MET A 154 -5.70 2.31 -18.76
C MET A 154 -6.48 3.55 -18.33
N ASP A 155 -7.81 3.62 -18.59
CA ASP A 155 -8.65 4.79 -18.29
C ASP A 155 -8.57 5.23 -16.83
N GLU A 156 -8.74 4.27 -15.90
CA GLU A 156 -8.68 4.55 -14.47
C GLU A 156 -7.29 5.04 -14.04
N LEU A 157 -6.24 4.48 -14.64
CA LEU A 157 -4.88 4.92 -14.39
C LEU A 157 -4.71 6.37 -14.82
N ALA A 158 -5.10 6.73 -16.05
CA ALA A 158 -4.99 8.08 -16.57
C ALA A 158 -5.74 9.07 -15.68
N ILE A 159 -7.00 8.79 -15.33
CA ILE A 159 -7.83 9.67 -14.48
C ILE A 159 -7.21 9.88 -13.10
N ARG A 160 -6.73 8.81 -12.46
CA ARG A 160 -6.27 8.85 -11.07
C ARG A 160 -4.86 9.39 -10.89
N THR A 161 -4.06 9.44 -11.96
CA THR A 161 -2.65 9.83 -11.88
C THR A 161 -2.29 11.08 -12.68
N ALA A 162 -3.24 11.66 -13.45
CA ALA A 162 -3.01 12.83 -14.28
C ALA A 162 -2.32 14.00 -13.56
N GLU A 163 -2.76 14.31 -12.33
CA GLU A 163 -2.18 15.40 -11.54
C GLU A 163 -0.76 15.09 -10.99
N ARG A 164 -0.33 13.85 -11.06
CA ARG A 164 0.99 13.39 -10.59
C ARG A 164 2.02 13.35 -11.70
N ILE A 165 1.56 13.13 -12.93
CA ILE A 165 2.41 12.90 -14.10
C ILE A 165 2.69 14.23 -14.80
N LYS A 166 3.98 14.57 -14.91
CA LYS A 166 4.46 15.71 -15.69
C LYS A 166 4.67 15.35 -17.16
N SER A 167 5.07 14.12 -17.43
CA SER A 167 5.38 13.65 -18.76
C SER A 167 5.39 12.12 -18.80
N VAL A 168 5.07 11.53 -19.95
CA VAL A 168 5.12 10.10 -20.19
C VAL A 168 6.09 9.77 -21.32
N ILE A 169 6.96 8.81 -21.12
CA ILE A 169 7.84 8.24 -22.14
C ILE A 169 7.33 6.83 -22.43
N LEU A 170 6.77 6.64 -23.62
CA LEU A 170 6.17 5.38 -24.03
C LEU A 170 7.18 4.47 -24.71
N ILE A 171 7.30 3.23 -24.21
CA ILE A 171 8.17 2.20 -24.76
C ILE A 171 7.38 0.89 -24.95
N GLY A 172 7.94 -0.02 -25.71
CA GLY A 172 7.37 -1.36 -25.86
C GLY A 172 6.26 -1.47 -26.92
N GLN A 173 5.62 -2.65 -26.96
CA GLN A 173 4.72 -3.05 -28.05
C GLN A 173 3.36 -2.36 -27.95
N ASP A 174 2.78 -2.28 -26.77
CA ASP A 174 1.41 -1.75 -26.54
C ASP A 174 1.42 -0.26 -26.16
N ARG A 175 2.46 0.48 -26.52
CA ARG A 175 2.60 1.92 -26.22
C ARG A 175 1.41 2.77 -26.71
N GLU A 176 0.79 2.39 -27.82
CA GLU A 176 -0.34 3.14 -28.39
C GLU A 176 -1.62 3.02 -27.53
N ILE A 177 -1.77 1.95 -26.75
CA ILE A 177 -2.89 1.80 -25.82
C ILE A 177 -2.79 2.84 -24.71
N ILE A 178 -1.60 3.01 -24.14
CA ILE A 178 -1.37 4.03 -23.09
C ILE A 178 -1.54 5.44 -23.68
N ARG A 179 -1.06 5.68 -24.92
CA ARG A 179 -1.15 6.97 -25.60
C ARG A 179 -2.59 7.41 -25.89
N SER A 180 -3.49 6.49 -26.18
CA SER A 180 -4.89 6.80 -26.49
C SER A 180 -5.64 7.42 -25.31
N GLU A 181 -5.20 7.16 -24.08
CA GLU A 181 -5.81 7.64 -22.83
C GLU A 181 -5.26 9.02 -22.38
N GLU A 182 -4.27 9.59 -23.08
CA GLU A 182 -3.70 10.91 -22.78
C GLU A 182 -4.53 12.10 -23.30
N ARG A 183 -5.72 11.90 -23.82
CA ARG A 183 -6.55 12.94 -24.45
C ARG A 183 -7.60 13.52 -23.54
#